data_5cdd98c53ca0b76feb6a1393378950ed
#
_entry.id   5cdd98c53ca0b76feb6a1393378950ed
#
_cell.length_a   1.000
_cell.length_b   1.000
_cell.length_c   1.000
_cell.angle_alpha   90.00
_cell.angle_beta   90.00
_cell.angle_gamma   90.00
#
_symmetry.space_group_name_H-M   'P 1'
#
loop_
_entity.id
_entity.type
_entity.pdbx_description
1 polymer ?
#
loop_
_entity_poly.entity_id
_entity_poly.type
_entity_poly.pdbx_seq_one_letter_code
_entity_poly.pdbx_strand_id
1 'polypeptide(L)'
;MQIEDSKMKLSIIIPVFRSEATLDRCLRSIIDQPLAGMEVVLVDDGSPDGCPLLCDEWASRDSRITVIHKTNGGLSSARNAGLEHAQGEYVTFIDADDYIGEGTLTAMMEDIGDCDLMEYPIYQHYGSDRQQLLALTDRTYDTPYDYWLQTKAYLHTYACNKIYRRHLFEKVRFPEGRVFEDAYTLPQLLKQQPHIATTSRGLYYYTENRAGITATATGQELAQLLDAHLQSQMPMDDCYYLHLLNIQLDVCRLTGQAPKLPFRHVNITKSLTSHPARLTVKAIIQNTLGINALCRINKLTSR
;
A
#
# COMPACT_ATOMS: atom_id res chain seq x y z
N MET A 1 -30.61 29.70 6.38
CA MET A 1 -29.84 28.43 6.32
C MET A 1 -28.58 28.79 5.54
N GLN A 2 -27.50 29.13 6.25
CA GLN A 2 -26.22 29.46 5.63
C GLN A 2 -25.71 28.19 5.00
N ILE A 3 -25.43 28.22 3.69
CA ILE A 3 -24.64 27.24 3.00
C ILE A 3 -23.23 27.42 3.60
N GLU A 4 -22.85 26.60 4.58
CA GLU A 4 -21.44 26.47 4.94
C GLU A 4 -20.72 26.10 3.63
N ASP A 5 -19.79 26.98 3.24
CA ASP A 5 -18.84 26.73 2.15
C ASP A 5 -18.21 25.37 2.42
N SER A 6 -18.66 24.34 1.71
CA SER A 6 -18.22 22.97 1.98
C SER A 6 -16.78 22.86 1.49
N LYS A 7 -15.84 23.17 2.38
CA LYS A 7 -14.42 22.96 2.18
C LYS A 7 -14.25 21.54 1.64
N MET A 8 -13.54 21.37 0.51
CA MET A 8 -13.20 20.06 -0.04
C MET A 8 -12.52 19.23 1.05
N LYS A 9 -13.14 18.10 1.42
CA LYS A 9 -12.68 17.29 2.54
C LYS A 9 -11.76 16.17 2.10
N LEU A 10 -12.09 15.50 0.97
CA LEU A 10 -11.39 14.31 0.52
C LEU A 10 -11.10 14.36 -0.99
N SER A 11 -9.84 14.18 -1.38
CA SER A 11 -9.44 13.92 -2.75
C SER A 11 -9.14 12.43 -2.93
N ILE A 12 -9.78 11.80 -3.91
CA ILE A 12 -9.57 10.41 -4.28
C ILE A 12 -8.74 10.39 -5.55
N ILE A 13 -7.51 9.91 -5.45
CA ILE A 13 -6.56 9.88 -6.56
C ILE A 13 -6.57 8.48 -7.16
N ILE A 14 -6.86 8.40 -8.47
CA ILE A 14 -6.95 7.13 -9.20
C ILE A 14 -5.95 7.15 -10.36
N PRO A 15 -4.81 6.47 -10.22
CA PRO A 15 -3.90 6.26 -11.34
C PRO A 15 -4.52 5.26 -12.32
N VAL A 16 -4.53 5.62 -13.61
CA VAL A 16 -5.18 4.83 -14.67
C VAL A 16 -4.14 4.45 -15.73
N PHE A 17 -3.94 3.15 -15.94
CA PHE A 17 -3.14 2.62 -17.02
C PHE A 17 -3.57 1.20 -17.37
N ARG A 18 -4.05 0.95 -18.61
CA ARG A 18 -4.52 -0.35 -19.09
C ARG A 18 -5.60 -0.98 -18.21
N SER A 19 -6.55 -0.18 -17.76
CA SER A 19 -7.60 -0.57 -16.82
C SER A 19 -9.01 -0.43 -17.42
N GLU A 20 -9.16 -0.42 -18.74
CA GLU A 20 -10.44 -0.22 -19.44
C GLU A 20 -11.53 -1.16 -18.94
N ALA A 21 -11.19 -2.44 -18.67
CA ALA A 21 -12.15 -3.44 -18.21
C ALA A 21 -12.64 -3.26 -16.77
N THR A 22 -11.94 -2.48 -15.94
CA THR A 22 -12.18 -2.39 -14.48
C THR A 22 -12.55 -0.99 -14.01
N LEU A 23 -12.13 0.05 -14.74
CA LEU A 23 -12.27 1.45 -14.35
C LEU A 23 -13.73 1.84 -14.07
N ASP A 24 -14.70 1.37 -14.86
CA ASP A 24 -16.13 1.67 -14.65
C ASP A 24 -16.60 1.13 -13.28
N ARG A 25 -16.23 -0.09 -12.91
CA ARG A 25 -16.54 -0.68 -11.59
C ARG A 25 -15.90 0.12 -10.47
N CYS A 26 -14.62 0.47 -10.62
CA CYS A 26 -13.88 1.28 -9.67
C CYS A 26 -14.61 2.61 -9.42
N LEU A 27 -14.89 3.37 -10.46
CA LEU A 27 -15.55 4.68 -10.38
C LEU A 27 -16.95 4.61 -9.79
N ARG A 28 -17.78 3.64 -10.19
CA ARG A 28 -19.11 3.44 -9.58
C ARG A 28 -19.01 3.24 -8.07
N SER A 29 -18.08 2.41 -7.61
CA SER A 29 -17.91 2.15 -6.17
C SER A 29 -17.58 3.39 -5.35
N ILE A 30 -17.06 4.43 -5.99
CA ILE A 30 -16.67 5.71 -5.38
C ILE A 30 -17.78 6.74 -5.53
N ILE A 31 -18.27 6.95 -6.74
CA ILE A 31 -19.22 8.01 -7.09
C ILE A 31 -20.58 7.78 -6.44
N ASP A 32 -20.98 6.53 -6.27
CA ASP A 32 -22.25 6.14 -5.63
C ASP A 32 -22.20 6.31 -4.08
N GLN A 33 -21.04 6.66 -3.50
CA GLN A 33 -20.95 6.92 -2.06
C GLN A 33 -21.57 8.27 -1.69
N PRO A 34 -22.39 8.31 -0.61
CA PRO A 34 -23.10 9.54 -0.20
C PRO A 34 -22.18 10.47 0.62
N LEU A 35 -21.02 10.84 0.08
CA LEU A 35 -20.07 11.73 0.74
C LEU A 35 -20.04 13.11 0.07
N ALA A 36 -20.48 14.14 0.81
CA ALA A 36 -20.32 15.52 0.38
C ALA A 36 -18.87 16.02 0.55
N GLY A 37 -18.43 16.91 -0.34
CA GLY A 37 -17.09 17.50 -0.26
C GLY A 37 -15.97 16.53 -0.66
N MET A 38 -16.24 15.59 -1.56
CA MET A 38 -15.21 14.75 -2.21
C MET A 38 -14.97 15.20 -3.64
N GLU A 39 -13.75 15.02 -4.11
CA GLU A 39 -13.36 15.08 -5.52
C GLU A 39 -12.64 13.80 -5.93
N VAL A 40 -12.66 13.50 -7.21
CA VAL A 40 -11.94 12.38 -7.81
C VAL A 40 -10.97 12.93 -8.85
N VAL A 41 -9.69 12.62 -8.69
CA VAL A 41 -8.63 12.99 -9.63
C VAL A 41 -8.21 11.74 -10.37
N LEU A 42 -8.70 11.59 -11.62
CA LEU A 42 -8.27 10.53 -12.53
C LEU A 42 -6.95 10.95 -13.20
N VAL A 43 -5.94 10.14 -13.09
CA VAL A 43 -4.65 10.39 -13.75
C VAL A 43 -4.41 9.30 -14.77
N ASP A 44 -4.76 9.59 -16.02
CA ASP A 44 -4.43 8.73 -17.15
C ASP A 44 -2.93 8.87 -17.47
N ASP A 45 -2.18 7.83 -17.15
CA ASP A 45 -0.73 7.76 -17.33
C ASP A 45 -0.36 7.28 -18.74
N GLY A 46 -0.98 7.89 -19.75
CA GLY A 46 -0.75 7.58 -21.17
C GLY A 46 -1.19 6.16 -21.53
N SER A 47 -2.40 5.78 -21.13
CA SER A 47 -2.95 4.47 -21.37
C SER A 47 -3.17 4.23 -22.88
N PRO A 48 -2.74 3.08 -23.45
CA PRO A 48 -2.87 2.79 -24.88
C PRO A 48 -4.21 2.16 -25.27
N ASP A 49 -5.08 1.88 -24.30
CA ASP A 49 -6.41 1.29 -24.47
C ASP A 49 -7.52 2.36 -24.45
N GLY A 50 -8.79 2.00 -24.22
CA GLY A 50 -9.92 2.91 -24.13
C GLY A 50 -9.99 3.79 -22.88
N CYS A 51 -9.06 3.66 -21.92
CA CYS A 51 -9.08 4.43 -20.68
C CYS A 51 -9.15 5.95 -20.86
N PRO A 52 -8.41 6.60 -21.79
CA PRO A 52 -8.48 8.05 -21.93
C PRO A 52 -9.90 8.53 -22.24
N LEU A 53 -10.57 7.89 -23.19
CA LEU A 53 -11.95 8.23 -23.56
C LEU A 53 -12.93 7.95 -22.41
N LEU A 54 -12.76 6.84 -21.70
CA LEU A 54 -13.60 6.48 -20.56
C LEU A 54 -13.44 7.47 -19.40
N CYS A 55 -12.24 7.97 -19.14
CA CYS A 55 -11.99 9.03 -18.16
C CYS A 55 -12.76 10.32 -18.51
N ASP A 56 -12.67 10.76 -19.77
CA ASP A 56 -13.36 11.95 -20.25
C ASP A 56 -14.89 11.80 -20.20
N GLU A 57 -15.41 10.63 -20.55
CA GLU A 57 -16.83 10.33 -20.42
C GLU A 57 -17.32 10.44 -18.98
N TRP A 58 -16.58 9.91 -18.02
CA TRP A 58 -16.92 10.03 -16.61
C TRP A 58 -16.87 11.48 -16.12
N ALA A 59 -15.82 12.24 -16.45
CA ALA A 59 -15.74 13.66 -16.11
C ALA A 59 -16.87 14.49 -16.72
N SER A 60 -17.35 14.14 -17.92
CA SER A 60 -18.50 14.80 -18.53
C SER A 60 -19.83 14.54 -17.82
N ARG A 61 -19.95 13.44 -17.09
CA ARG A 61 -21.17 13.02 -16.36
C ARG A 61 -21.20 13.47 -14.92
N ASP A 62 -20.04 13.66 -14.28
CA ASP A 62 -19.94 14.00 -12.86
C ASP A 62 -18.90 15.09 -12.63
N SER A 63 -19.36 16.26 -12.18
CA SER A 63 -18.51 17.43 -11.96
C SER A 63 -17.51 17.28 -10.80
N ARG A 64 -17.61 16.22 -9.99
CA ARG A 64 -16.63 15.88 -8.96
C ARG A 64 -15.35 15.29 -9.56
N ILE A 65 -15.37 14.87 -10.83
CA ILE A 65 -14.25 14.19 -11.49
C ILE A 65 -13.44 15.18 -12.30
N THR A 66 -12.14 15.21 -12.05
CA THR A 66 -11.14 15.90 -12.86
C THR A 66 -10.20 14.88 -13.49
N VAL A 67 -9.88 15.06 -14.77
CA VAL A 67 -8.98 14.17 -15.53
C VAL A 67 -7.66 14.88 -15.83
N ILE A 68 -6.56 14.16 -15.64
CA ILE A 68 -5.22 14.57 -16.02
C ILE A 68 -4.68 13.52 -17.00
N HIS A 69 -4.49 13.91 -18.26
CA HIS A 69 -3.79 13.08 -19.23
C HIS A 69 -2.30 13.43 -19.23
N LYS A 70 -1.44 12.44 -19.08
CA LYS A 70 0.00 12.66 -19.11
C LYS A 70 0.73 11.57 -19.91
N THR A 71 1.95 11.86 -20.32
CA THR A 71 2.83 10.82 -20.85
C THR A 71 3.15 9.79 -19.77
N ASN A 72 3.18 8.50 -20.15
CA ASN A 72 3.44 7.42 -19.21
C ASN A 72 4.74 7.65 -18.44
N GLY A 73 4.63 7.66 -17.12
CA GLY A 73 5.72 7.79 -16.17
C GLY A 73 5.68 6.74 -15.06
N GLY A 74 4.69 5.84 -15.11
CA GLY A 74 4.47 4.79 -14.11
C GLY A 74 3.65 5.24 -12.91
N LEU A 75 3.28 4.27 -12.07
CA LEU A 75 2.33 4.42 -10.95
C LEU A 75 2.70 5.57 -10.00
N SER A 76 3.97 5.65 -9.59
CA SER A 76 4.47 6.74 -8.74
C SER A 76 4.26 8.11 -9.35
N SER A 77 4.57 8.26 -10.64
CA SER A 77 4.41 9.52 -11.37
C SER A 77 2.93 9.91 -11.48
N ALA A 78 2.04 8.95 -11.71
CA ALA A 78 0.61 9.19 -11.75
C ALA A 78 0.05 9.62 -10.38
N ARG A 79 0.41 8.90 -9.29
CA ARG A 79 0.00 9.30 -7.93
C ARG A 79 0.53 10.68 -7.55
N ASN A 80 1.77 10.99 -7.89
CA ASN A 80 2.37 12.32 -7.64
C ASN A 80 1.64 13.43 -8.39
N ALA A 81 1.31 13.21 -9.66
CA ALA A 81 0.53 14.18 -10.46
C ALA A 81 -0.87 14.40 -9.83
N GLY A 82 -1.52 13.34 -9.35
CA GLY A 82 -2.78 13.46 -8.62
C GLY A 82 -2.65 14.28 -7.33
N LEU A 83 -1.58 14.08 -6.56
CA LEU A 83 -1.28 14.87 -5.35
C LEU A 83 -1.10 16.37 -5.62
N GLU A 84 -0.55 16.74 -6.76
CA GLU A 84 -0.38 18.14 -7.16
C GLU A 84 -1.71 18.85 -7.44
N HIS A 85 -2.74 18.10 -7.86
CA HIS A 85 -4.06 18.62 -8.17
C HIS A 85 -5.07 18.47 -7.03
N ALA A 86 -4.78 17.63 -6.06
CA ALA A 86 -5.65 17.37 -4.91
C ALA A 86 -5.89 18.63 -4.08
N GLN A 87 -7.16 18.96 -3.81
CA GLN A 87 -7.60 20.14 -3.05
C GLN A 87 -8.13 19.77 -1.66
N GLY A 88 -8.47 18.50 -1.44
CA GLY A 88 -8.99 17.99 -0.18
C GLY A 88 -8.02 18.18 0.99
N GLU A 89 -8.59 18.30 2.18
CA GLU A 89 -7.82 18.25 3.42
C GLU A 89 -7.14 16.88 3.59
N TYR A 90 -7.84 15.83 3.17
CA TYR A 90 -7.37 14.46 3.15
C TYR A 90 -7.24 13.95 1.72
N VAL A 91 -6.39 12.94 1.54
CA VAL A 91 -6.21 12.23 0.28
C VAL A 91 -6.28 10.71 0.52
N THR A 92 -6.80 9.99 -0.46
CA THR A 92 -6.73 8.54 -0.54
C THR A 92 -6.39 8.12 -1.96
N PHE A 93 -5.86 6.91 -2.12
CA PHE A 93 -5.53 6.34 -3.41
C PHE A 93 -6.39 5.10 -3.64
N ILE A 94 -6.92 4.95 -4.84
CA ILE A 94 -7.67 3.77 -5.24
C ILE A 94 -7.12 3.33 -6.59
N ASP A 95 -6.66 2.09 -6.68
CA ASP A 95 -6.12 1.57 -7.93
C ASP A 95 -7.28 1.23 -8.90
N ALA A 96 -7.12 1.52 -10.19
CA ALA A 96 -8.20 1.45 -11.19
C ALA A 96 -8.71 0.02 -11.47
N ASP A 97 -8.01 -1.01 -11.01
CA ASP A 97 -8.44 -2.42 -11.07
C ASP A 97 -9.14 -2.90 -9.79
N ASP A 98 -9.25 -2.04 -8.76
CA ASP A 98 -9.86 -2.32 -7.48
C ASP A 98 -11.19 -1.61 -7.28
N TYR A 99 -11.81 -1.76 -6.11
CA TYR A 99 -13.02 -1.04 -5.72
C TYR A 99 -13.20 -1.03 -4.18
N ILE A 100 -14.12 -0.19 -3.70
CA ILE A 100 -14.42 -0.07 -2.27
C ILE A 100 -15.87 -0.52 -1.97
N GLY A 101 -16.10 -0.95 -0.73
CA GLY A 101 -17.43 -1.32 -0.24
C GLY A 101 -18.32 -0.10 -0.06
N GLU A 102 -19.64 -0.34 -0.09
CA GLU A 102 -20.65 0.68 0.18
C GLU A 102 -20.42 1.32 1.56
N GLY A 103 -20.60 2.64 1.66
CA GLY A 103 -20.42 3.42 2.90
C GLY A 103 -18.98 3.56 3.39
N THR A 104 -17.99 3.03 2.68
CA THR A 104 -16.58 3.08 3.10
C THR A 104 -16.09 4.51 3.31
N LEU A 105 -16.27 5.40 2.32
CA LEU A 105 -15.75 6.77 2.41
C LEU A 105 -16.45 7.57 3.53
N THR A 106 -17.75 7.36 3.71
CA THR A 106 -18.51 8.01 4.79
C THR A 106 -17.99 7.55 6.15
N ALA A 107 -17.84 6.23 6.35
CA ALA A 107 -17.30 5.67 7.58
C ALA A 107 -15.90 6.22 7.88
N MET A 108 -15.02 6.31 6.86
CA MET A 108 -13.68 6.84 7.02
C MET A 108 -13.70 8.31 7.47
N MET A 109 -14.53 9.15 6.85
CA MET A 109 -14.61 10.58 7.19
C MET A 109 -15.29 10.86 8.52
N GLU A 110 -16.12 9.93 9.02
CA GLU A 110 -16.67 9.98 10.37
C GLU A 110 -15.64 9.58 11.44
N ASP A 111 -14.81 8.56 11.14
CA ASP A 111 -13.91 7.96 12.12
C ASP A 111 -12.54 8.66 12.20
N ILE A 112 -12.12 9.40 11.13
CA ILE A 112 -10.76 9.96 11.05
C ILE A 112 -10.44 10.98 12.15
N GLY A 113 -11.45 11.74 12.63
CA GLY A 113 -11.27 12.71 13.71
C GLY A 113 -10.06 13.63 13.50
N ASP A 114 -9.18 13.67 14.50
CA ASP A 114 -7.93 14.46 14.47
C ASP A 114 -6.74 13.71 13.87
N CYS A 115 -6.92 12.48 13.39
CA CYS A 115 -5.83 11.67 12.88
C CYS A 115 -5.32 12.22 11.54
N ASP A 116 -4.02 12.03 11.32
CA ASP A 116 -3.35 12.37 10.07
C ASP A 116 -3.30 11.19 9.10
N LEU A 117 -3.39 9.96 9.63
CA LEU A 117 -3.43 8.73 8.86
C LEU A 117 -4.41 7.76 9.51
N MET A 118 -5.30 7.19 8.69
CA MET A 118 -6.17 6.11 9.14
C MET A 118 -6.13 4.97 8.14
N GLU A 119 -6.00 3.75 8.64
CA GLU A 119 -6.05 2.51 7.85
C GLU A 119 -7.34 1.75 8.14
N TYR A 120 -7.93 1.18 7.08
CA TYR A 120 -9.17 0.44 7.15
C TYR A 120 -9.05 -0.96 6.52
N PRO A 121 -10.01 -1.88 6.78
CA PRO A 121 -9.94 -3.27 6.33
C PRO A 121 -9.80 -3.42 4.82
N ILE A 122 -9.07 -4.48 4.41
CA ILE A 122 -8.84 -4.81 3.01
C ILE A 122 -8.96 -6.32 2.78
N TYR A 123 -9.72 -6.72 1.77
CA TYR A 123 -9.59 -8.04 1.17
C TYR A 123 -8.39 -8.06 0.23
N GLN A 124 -7.37 -8.83 0.58
CA GLN A 124 -6.21 -9.09 -0.26
C GLN A 124 -6.52 -10.23 -1.23
N HIS A 125 -6.04 -10.14 -2.48
CA HIS A 125 -6.26 -11.14 -3.54
C HIS A 125 -7.74 -11.52 -3.74
N TYR A 126 -8.62 -10.52 -3.68
CA TYR A 126 -10.05 -10.73 -3.80
C TYR A 126 -10.42 -11.41 -5.11
N GLY A 127 -11.31 -12.41 -5.02
CA GLY A 127 -11.73 -13.20 -6.15
C GLY A 127 -10.80 -14.38 -6.50
N SER A 128 -9.84 -14.72 -5.64
CA SER A 128 -8.97 -15.90 -5.80
C SER A 128 -9.01 -16.83 -4.59
N ASP A 129 -8.44 -18.04 -4.76
CA ASP A 129 -8.28 -19.02 -3.66
C ASP A 129 -7.34 -18.53 -2.54
N ARG A 130 -6.60 -17.45 -2.80
CA ARG A 130 -5.69 -16.81 -1.83
C ARG A 130 -6.32 -15.62 -1.12
N GLN A 131 -7.61 -15.36 -1.35
CA GLN A 131 -8.31 -14.25 -0.72
C GLN A 131 -8.18 -14.29 0.79
N GLN A 132 -7.76 -13.17 1.36
CA GLN A 132 -7.60 -13.00 2.79
C GLN A 132 -8.08 -11.62 3.23
N LEU A 133 -8.87 -11.58 4.30
CA LEU A 133 -9.27 -10.32 4.94
C LEU A 133 -8.19 -9.89 5.93
N LEU A 134 -7.59 -8.71 5.71
CA LEU A 134 -6.90 -7.99 6.76
C LEU A 134 -7.96 -7.20 7.53
N ALA A 135 -8.46 -7.79 8.59
CA ALA A 135 -9.37 -7.13 9.53
C ALA A 135 -8.55 -6.25 10.48
N LEU A 136 -9.05 -5.05 10.71
CA LEU A 136 -8.49 -4.09 11.66
C LEU A 136 -9.48 -3.86 12.80
N THR A 137 -9.00 -3.28 13.90
CA THR A 137 -9.82 -2.91 15.06
C THR A 137 -9.78 -1.39 15.25
N ASP A 138 -10.81 -0.82 15.86
CA ASP A 138 -10.85 0.59 16.18
C ASP A 138 -9.80 0.91 17.24
N ARG A 139 -8.78 1.66 16.86
CA ARG A 139 -7.65 1.96 17.73
C ARG A 139 -6.86 3.18 17.26
N THR A 140 -6.38 3.98 18.21
CA THR A 140 -5.34 4.99 18.01
C THR A 140 -4.00 4.47 18.52
N TYR A 141 -2.90 4.97 18.00
CA TYR A 141 -1.54 4.56 18.34
C TYR A 141 -0.77 5.74 18.93
N ASP A 142 -0.08 5.48 20.05
CA ASP A 142 0.70 6.50 20.76
C ASP A 142 1.86 7.01 19.91
N THR A 143 2.45 6.13 19.12
CA THR A 143 3.52 6.47 18.18
C THR A 143 3.33 5.77 16.82
N PRO A 144 3.86 6.34 15.71
CA PRO A 144 3.90 5.65 14.42
C PRO A 144 4.66 4.32 14.46
N TYR A 145 5.58 4.16 15.42
CA TYR A 145 6.34 2.92 15.61
C TYR A 145 5.48 1.82 16.24
N ASP A 146 4.55 2.19 17.13
CA ASP A 146 3.56 1.25 17.68
C ASP A 146 2.63 0.75 16.59
N TYR A 147 2.11 1.64 15.75
CA TYR A 147 1.35 1.27 14.57
C TYR A 147 2.14 0.30 13.68
N TRP A 148 3.39 0.65 13.32
CA TRP A 148 4.25 -0.15 12.45
C TRP A 148 4.47 -1.58 12.94
N LEU A 149 4.75 -1.76 14.24
CA LEU A 149 5.05 -3.08 14.80
C LEU A 149 3.79 -3.85 15.22
N GLN A 150 2.81 -3.18 15.83
CA GLN A 150 1.64 -3.89 16.39
C GLN A 150 0.66 -4.34 15.32
N THR A 151 0.44 -3.53 14.26
CA THR A 151 -0.36 -3.93 13.10
C THR A 151 0.45 -4.77 12.11
N LYS A 152 1.77 -4.78 12.22
CA LYS A 152 2.71 -5.30 11.21
C LYS A 152 2.56 -4.57 9.88
N ALA A 153 2.42 -3.24 9.90
CA ALA A 153 2.21 -2.41 8.72
C ALA A 153 3.26 -2.64 7.62
N TYR A 154 4.43 -3.16 7.99
CA TYR A 154 5.47 -3.61 7.04
C TYR A 154 5.03 -4.76 6.10
N LEU A 155 3.94 -5.46 6.40
CA LEU A 155 3.34 -6.48 5.52
C LEU A 155 2.28 -5.90 4.57
N HIS A 156 1.76 -4.70 4.87
CA HIS A 156 0.67 -4.06 4.14
C HIS A 156 0.91 -2.55 4.00
N THR A 157 2.06 -2.20 3.43
CA THR A 157 2.46 -0.81 3.18
C THR A 157 1.58 -0.10 2.14
N TYR A 158 0.55 -0.77 1.61
CA TYR A 158 -0.34 -0.27 0.55
C TYR A 158 -0.80 1.16 0.78
N ALA A 159 -0.79 1.98 -0.27
CA ALA A 159 -1.37 3.30 -0.22
C ALA A 159 -2.90 3.26 -0.22
N CYS A 160 -3.48 2.22 -0.81
CA CYS A 160 -4.89 2.18 -1.23
C CYS A 160 -5.91 2.01 -0.10
N ASN A 161 -5.59 1.35 1.01
CA ASN A 161 -6.52 1.18 2.13
C ASN A 161 -6.24 2.14 3.28
N LYS A 162 -5.83 3.35 2.96
CA LYS A 162 -5.50 4.39 3.93
C LYS A 162 -6.01 5.75 3.49
N ILE A 163 -6.41 6.56 4.47
CA ILE A 163 -6.67 7.99 4.28
C ILE A 163 -5.56 8.75 4.97
N TYR A 164 -5.05 9.77 4.31
CA TYR A 164 -3.92 10.57 4.75
C TYR A 164 -4.31 12.05 4.80
N ARG A 165 -3.92 12.77 5.85
CA ARG A 165 -3.96 14.22 5.81
C ARG A 165 -2.97 14.71 4.74
N ARG A 166 -3.44 15.50 3.79
CA ARG A 166 -2.68 15.86 2.57
C ARG A 166 -1.31 16.50 2.86
N HIS A 167 -1.18 17.25 3.96
CA HIS A 167 0.10 17.88 4.32
C HIS A 167 1.26 16.88 4.49
N LEU A 168 0.98 15.62 4.82
CA LEU A 168 2.01 14.59 4.92
C LEU A 168 2.78 14.39 3.61
N PHE A 169 2.13 14.70 2.49
CA PHE A 169 2.75 14.60 1.16
C PHE A 169 3.44 15.90 0.69
N GLU A 170 3.50 16.97 1.48
CA GLU A 170 4.21 18.20 1.08
C GLU A 170 5.71 17.97 0.83
N LYS A 171 6.33 17.12 1.67
CA LYS A 171 7.77 16.79 1.60
C LYS A 171 8.06 15.36 1.16
N VAL A 172 7.04 14.53 1.04
CA VAL A 172 7.16 13.12 0.64
C VAL A 172 6.41 12.91 -0.67
N ARG A 173 7.04 12.19 -1.57
CA ARG A 173 6.46 11.78 -2.86
C ARG A 173 6.73 10.31 -3.08
N PHE A 174 5.91 9.68 -3.90
CA PHE A 174 6.18 8.33 -4.37
C PHE A 174 7.43 8.33 -5.25
N PRO A 175 8.41 7.43 -5.03
CA PRO A 175 9.66 7.40 -5.78
C PRO A 175 9.40 6.91 -7.21
N GLU A 176 9.69 7.74 -8.20
CA GLU A 176 9.53 7.39 -9.61
C GLU A 176 10.59 6.37 -10.05
N GLY A 177 10.23 5.52 -11.03
CA GLY A 177 11.11 4.48 -11.55
C GLY A 177 11.39 3.34 -10.57
N ARG A 178 10.62 3.24 -9.50
CA ARG A 178 10.68 2.14 -8.52
C ARG A 178 9.40 1.33 -8.55
N VAL A 179 9.53 0.03 -8.26
CA VAL A 179 8.40 -0.84 -7.90
C VAL A 179 8.34 -0.97 -6.38
N PHE A 180 7.17 -1.35 -5.86
CA PHE A 180 6.92 -1.34 -4.40
C PHE A 180 7.13 0.04 -3.77
N GLU A 181 6.74 1.06 -4.47
CA GLU A 181 6.86 2.47 -4.08
C GLU A 181 6.23 2.77 -2.72
N ASP A 182 5.19 2.05 -2.36
CA ASP A 182 4.50 2.16 -1.06
C ASP A 182 5.42 1.79 0.10
N ALA A 183 6.28 0.76 -0.08
CA ALA A 183 7.24 0.35 0.93
C ALA A 183 8.36 1.40 1.16
N TYR A 184 8.60 2.26 0.18
CA TYR A 184 9.47 3.43 0.35
C TYR A 184 8.71 4.60 0.99
N THR A 185 7.45 4.82 0.59
CA THR A 185 6.69 6.03 0.92
C THR A 185 6.14 5.99 2.34
N LEU A 186 5.45 4.92 2.74
CA LEU A 186 4.82 4.84 4.06
C LEU A 186 5.81 5.11 5.22
N PRO A 187 7.02 4.52 5.28
CA PRO A 187 7.98 4.83 6.33
C PRO A 187 8.38 6.32 6.39
N GLN A 188 8.44 7.01 5.26
CA GLN A 188 8.77 8.44 5.24
C GLN A 188 7.62 9.29 5.78
N LEU A 189 6.38 8.91 5.50
CA LEU A 189 5.19 9.54 6.10
C LEU A 189 5.18 9.32 7.61
N LEU A 190 5.44 8.10 8.08
CA LEU A 190 5.49 7.75 9.51
C LEU A 190 6.57 8.52 10.29
N LYS A 191 7.70 8.83 9.66
CA LYS A 191 8.77 9.64 10.28
C LYS A 191 8.35 11.08 10.59
N GLN A 192 7.29 11.60 9.98
CA GLN A 192 6.73 12.91 10.29
C GLN A 192 5.91 12.91 11.59
N GLN A 193 5.83 11.77 12.28
CA GLN A 193 5.11 11.58 13.54
C GLN A 193 3.60 11.90 13.42
N PRO A 194 2.90 11.36 12.41
CA PRO A 194 1.45 11.57 12.27
C PRO A 194 0.68 10.93 13.44
N HIS A 195 -0.48 11.51 13.74
CA HIS A 195 -1.49 10.84 14.57
C HIS A 195 -2.15 9.74 13.75
N ILE A 196 -2.12 8.50 14.25
CA ILE A 196 -2.55 7.33 13.49
C ILE A 196 -3.69 6.61 14.17
N ALA A 197 -4.70 6.24 13.39
CA ALA A 197 -5.76 5.32 13.81
C ALA A 197 -5.91 4.16 12.83
N THR A 198 -6.53 3.09 13.31
CA THR A 198 -7.15 2.04 12.49
C THR A 198 -8.62 1.98 12.83
N THR A 199 -9.44 1.52 11.88
CA THR A 199 -10.87 1.30 12.10
C THR A 199 -11.28 -0.10 11.61
N SER A 200 -12.35 -0.63 12.19
CA SER A 200 -12.98 -1.87 11.74
C SER A 200 -14.02 -1.65 10.65
N ARG A 201 -14.35 -0.39 10.34
CA ARG A 201 -15.37 0.02 9.35
C ARG A 201 -14.77 0.21 7.97
N GLY A 202 -15.62 0.14 6.95
CA GLY A 202 -15.21 0.25 5.56
C GLY A 202 -14.50 -0.99 5.04
N LEU A 203 -14.31 -1.06 3.73
CA LEU A 203 -13.68 -2.22 3.11
C LEU A 203 -13.11 -1.87 1.73
N TYR A 204 -11.87 -2.22 1.51
CA TYR A 204 -11.20 -2.19 0.22
C TYR A 204 -11.15 -3.59 -0.39
N TYR A 205 -11.40 -3.72 -1.67
CA TYR A 205 -11.31 -4.97 -2.41
C TYR A 205 -10.11 -4.92 -3.36
N TYR A 206 -8.96 -5.42 -2.88
CA TYR A 206 -7.75 -5.59 -3.67
C TYR A 206 -7.90 -6.82 -4.56
N THR A 207 -8.27 -6.59 -5.81
CA THR A 207 -8.59 -7.62 -6.79
C THR A 207 -7.35 -8.39 -7.23
N GLU A 208 -7.44 -9.70 -7.39
CA GLU A 208 -6.31 -10.46 -7.91
C GLU A 208 -6.00 -10.07 -9.36
N ASN A 209 -4.84 -9.46 -9.59
CA ASN A 209 -4.32 -9.16 -10.92
C ASN A 209 -3.07 -10.00 -11.19
N ARG A 210 -3.20 -11.07 -11.99
CA ARG A 210 -2.09 -11.99 -12.31
C ARG A 210 -1.01 -11.35 -13.18
N ALA A 211 -1.33 -10.26 -13.85
CA ALA A 211 -0.38 -9.47 -14.64
C ALA A 211 0.22 -8.28 -13.84
N GLY A 212 -0.26 -8.06 -12.61
CA GLY A 212 0.19 -6.97 -11.74
C GLY A 212 1.63 -7.14 -11.24
N ILE A 213 2.23 -6.05 -10.81
CA ILE A 213 3.62 -5.96 -10.34
C ILE A 213 3.91 -6.99 -9.23
N THR A 214 3.01 -7.14 -8.28
CA THR A 214 3.17 -8.08 -7.15
C THR A 214 3.20 -9.54 -7.60
N ALA A 215 2.42 -9.91 -8.63
CA ALA A 215 2.33 -11.27 -9.12
C ALA A 215 3.51 -11.66 -10.03
N THR A 216 4.10 -10.69 -10.71
CA THR A 216 5.16 -10.89 -11.72
C THR A 216 6.56 -10.49 -11.23
N ALA A 217 6.69 -10.12 -9.95
CA ALA A 217 7.92 -9.57 -9.39
C ALA A 217 9.14 -10.45 -9.64
N THR A 218 10.13 -9.88 -10.28
CA THR A 218 11.44 -10.49 -10.53
C THR A 218 12.33 -10.44 -9.29
N GLY A 219 13.42 -11.19 -9.31
CA GLY A 219 14.41 -11.13 -8.22
C GLY A 219 15.02 -9.73 -8.04
N GLN A 220 15.14 -8.91 -9.09
CA GLN A 220 15.62 -7.54 -8.98
C GLN A 220 14.56 -6.62 -8.35
N GLU A 221 13.30 -6.80 -8.65
CA GLU A 221 12.21 -6.06 -8.03
C GLU A 221 12.05 -6.42 -6.55
N LEU A 222 12.19 -7.71 -6.20
CA LEU A 222 12.26 -8.12 -4.78
C LEU A 222 13.47 -7.51 -4.06
N ALA A 223 14.60 -7.32 -4.76
CA ALA A 223 15.75 -6.61 -4.19
C ALA A 223 15.41 -5.12 -3.93
N GLN A 224 14.61 -4.46 -4.76
CA GLN A 224 14.12 -3.11 -4.48
C GLN A 224 13.20 -3.08 -3.23
N LEU A 225 12.30 -4.07 -3.08
CA LEU A 225 11.47 -4.19 -1.88
C LEU A 225 12.33 -4.34 -0.62
N LEU A 226 13.34 -5.22 -0.67
CA LEU A 226 14.29 -5.38 0.44
C LEU A 226 15.03 -4.07 0.75
N ASP A 227 15.51 -3.37 -0.29
CA ASP A 227 16.21 -2.09 -0.14
C ASP A 227 15.29 -1.01 0.46
N ALA A 228 14.00 -0.97 0.09
CA ALA A 228 13.01 -0.09 0.69
C ALA A 228 12.92 -0.30 2.21
N HIS A 229 12.77 -1.53 2.64
CA HIS A 229 12.71 -1.88 4.06
C HIS A 229 14.02 -1.56 4.80
N LEU A 230 15.19 -1.88 4.24
CA LEU A 230 16.48 -1.60 4.85
C LEU A 230 16.77 -0.10 4.98
N GLN A 231 16.36 0.69 3.98
CA GLN A 231 16.50 2.16 3.98
C GLN A 231 15.47 2.86 4.86
N SER A 232 14.38 2.19 5.20
CA SER A 232 13.29 2.77 5.98
C SER A 232 13.74 3.24 7.37
N GLN A 233 14.73 2.56 7.98
CA GLN A 233 15.19 2.80 9.34
C GLN A 233 14.06 2.70 10.38
N MET A 234 12.98 2.02 10.06
CA MET A 234 11.90 1.75 10.99
C MET A 234 12.33 0.74 12.06
N PRO A 235 11.77 0.81 13.28
CA PRO A 235 12.10 -0.16 14.32
C PRO A 235 11.79 -1.58 13.85
N MET A 236 12.69 -2.51 14.19
CA MET A 236 12.63 -3.89 13.73
C MET A 236 12.57 -4.83 14.92
N ASP A 237 11.48 -5.57 15.04
CA ASP A 237 11.37 -6.72 15.94
C ASP A 237 11.75 -8.04 15.23
N ASP A 238 11.63 -9.16 15.93
CA ASP A 238 11.98 -10.46 15.35
C ASP A 238 11.01 -10.88 14.24
N CYS A 239 9.73 -10.49 14.31
CA CYS A 239 8.73 -10.78 13.30
C CYS A 239 9.07 -10.06 12.00
N TYR A 240 9.39 -8.77 12.09
CA TYR A 240 9.79 -7.97 10.95
C TYR A 240 11.11 -8.46 10.36
N TYR A 241 12.10 -8.79 11.19
CA TYR A 241 13.34 -9.37 10.71
C TYR A 241 13.13 -10.68 9.94
N LEU A 242 12.28 -11.59 10.44
CA LEU A 242 11.95 -12.84 9.76
C LEU A 242 11.21 -12.62 8.43
N HIS A 243 10.38 -11.58 8.33
CA HIS A 243 9.78 -11.16 7.07
C HIS A 243 10.87 -10.76 6.07
N LEU A 244 11.78 -9.86 6.46
CA LEU A 244 12.90 -9.44 5.60
C LEU A 244 13.83 -10.58 5.24
N LEU A 245 14.05 -11.53 6.14
CA LEU A 245 14.83 -12.73 5.88
C LEU A 245 14.22 -13.56 4.74
N ASN A 246 12.88 -13.71 4.69
CA ASN A 246 12.22 -14.40 3.59
C ASN A 246 12.43 -13.67 2.25
N ILE A 247 12.26 -12.35 2.20
CA ILE A 247 12.54 -11.56 0.99
C ILE A 247 14.01 -11.73 0.58
N GLN A 248 14.94 -11.63 1.53
CA GLN A 248 16.37 -11.81 1.26
C GLN A 248 16.69 -13.20 0.67
N LEU A 249 16.04 -14.25 1.18
CA LEU A 249 16.26 -15.60 0.67
C LEU A 249 15.79 -15.74 -0.78
N ASP A 250 14.65 -15.13 -1.13
CA ASP A 250 14.16 -15.12 -2.50
C ASP A 250 15.05 -14.27 -3.43
N VAL A 251 15.53 -13.12 -2.97
CA VAL A 251 16.53 -12.32 -3.71
C VAL A 251 17.79 -13.14 -3.98
N CYS A 252 18.38 -13.79 -2.97
CA CYS A 252 19.57 -14.63 -3.14
C CYS A 252 19.33 -15.78 -4.11
N ARG A 253 18.15 -16.42 -4.05
CA ARG A 253 17.79 -17.54 -4.92
C ARG A 253 17.62 -17.10 -6.37
N LEU A 254 16.92 -15.99 -6.61
CA LEU A 254 16.54 -15.53 -7.94
C LEU A 254 17.65 -14.75 -8.65
N THR A 255 18.48 -14.00 -7.90
CA THR A 255 19.52 -13.14 -8.49
C THR A 255 20.93 -13.68 -8.34
N GLY A 256 21.16 -14.59 -7.38
CA GLY A 256 22.50 -15.03 -7.00
C GLY A 256 23.32 -14.00 -6.19
N GLN A 257 22.75 -12.84 -5.90
CA GLN A 257 23.42 -11.78 -5.12
C GLN A 257 23.71 -12.22 -3.68
N ALA A 258 24.76 -11.67 -3.10
CA ALA A 258 25.06 -11.85 -1.67
C ALA A 258 23.99 -11.17 -0.79
N PRO A 259 23.71 -11.70 0.41
CA PRO A 259 22.73 -11.11 1.29
C PRO A 259 23.17 -9.71 1.79
N LYS A 260 22.22 -8.79 1.80
CA LYS A 260 22.35 -7.43 2.30
C LYS A 260 21.81 -7.27 3.74
N LEU A 261 20.85 -8.13 4.12
CA LEU A 261 20.23 -8.08 5.44
C LEU A 261 21.28 -8.33 6.51
N PRO A 262 21.48 -7.41 7.49
CA PRO A 262 22.45 -7.61 8.55
C PRO A 262 22.06 -8.78 9.45
N PHE A 263 23.07 -9.44 10.04
CA PHE A 263 22.80 -10.49 11.00
C PHE A 263 22.10 -9.94 12.25
N ARG A 264 21.06 -10.64 12.67
CA ARG A 264 20.37 -10.41 13.95
C ARG A 264 20.05 -11.76 14.58
N HIS A 265 20.31 -11.89 15.88
CA HIS A 265 19.88 -13.06 16.63
C HIS A 265 18.38 -12.99 16.88
N VAL A 266 17.63 -14.04 16.46
CA VAL A 266 16.18 -14.16 16.62
C VAL A 266 15.85 -14.98 17.86
N ASN A 267 14.91 -14.54 18.67
CA ASN A 267 14.46 -15.30 19.84
C ASN A 267 13.62 -16.50 19.41
N ILE A 268 14.22 -17.71 19.45
CA ILE A 268 13.60 -18.95 18.99
C ILE A 268 12.40 -19.34 19.85
N THR A 269 12.45 -19.10 21.16
CA THR A 269 11.33 -19.45 22.05
C THR A 269 10.07 -18.67 21.71
N LYS A 270 10.20 -17.37 21.46
CA LYS A 270 9.10 -16.53 20.98
C LYS A 270 8.66 -16.91 19.58
N SER A 271 9.59 -17.33 18.72
CA SER A 271 9.30 -17.78 17.36
C SER A 271 8.47 -19.07 17.33
N LEU A 272 8.72 -20.01 18.24
CA LEU A 272 7.95 -21.28 18.32
C LEU A 272 6.47 -21.06 18.64
N THR A 273 6.15 -20.06 19.43
CA THR A 273 4.77 -19.77 19.84
C THR A 273 4.00 -18.87 18.87
N SER A 274 4.72 -18.11 18.04
CA SER A 274 4.13 -17.01 17.24
C SER A 274 4.24 -17.20 15.73
N HIS A 275 4.97 -18.24 15.26
CA HIS A 275 5.26 -18.41 13.83
C HIS A 275 5.10 -19.84 13.35
N PRO A 276 4.83 -20.04 12.03
CA PRO A 276 4.86 -21.37 11.40
C PRO A 276 6.22 -22.07 11.60
N ALA A 277 6.20 -23.40 11.77
CA ALA A 277 7.41 -24.20 11.99
C ALA A 277 8.55 -23.92 10.99
N ARG A 278 8.23 -23.63 9.73
CA ARG A 278 9.22 -23.26 8.71
C ARG A 278 10.03 -21.99 9.07
N LEU A 279 9.40 -20.99 9.68
CA LEU A 279 10.12 -19.76 10.09
C LEU A 279 11.01 -20.02 11.29
N THR A 280 10.58 -20.87 12.22
CA THR A 280 11.38 -21.27 13.37
C THR A 280 12.65 -22.01 12.92
N VAL A 281 12.54 -22.94 11.94
CA VAL A 281 13.71 -23.63 11.36
C VAL A 281 14.67 -22.63 10.71
N LYS A 282 14.16 -21.65 9.96
CA LYS A 282 15.01 -20.60 9.37
C LYS A 282 15.71 -19.77 10.45
N ALA A 283 15.01 -19.42 11.54
CA ALA A 283 15.60 -18.70 12.68
C ALA A 283 16.72 -19.50 13.35
N ILE A 284 16.56 -20.82 13.55
CA ILE A 284 17.59 -21.69 14.08
C ILE A 284 18.82 -21.70 13.19
N ILE A 285 18.66 -21.94 11.89
CA ILE A 285 19.78 -21.96 10.94
C ILE A 285 20.46 -20.58 10.88
N GLN A 286 19.68 -19.50 10.86
CA GLN A 286 20.18 -18.13 10.90
C GLN A 286 21.05 -17.88 12.12
N ASN A 287 20.59 -18.28 13.32
CA ASN A 287 21.29 -18.05 14.57
C ASN A 287 22.58 -18.89 14.70
N THR A 288 22.64 -20.08 14.06
CA THR A 288 23.77 -21.02 14.18
C THR A 288 24.77 -20.90 13.05
N LEU A 289 24.31 -20.78 11.82
CA LEU A 289 25.15 -20.83 10.61
C LEU A 289 25.21 -19.48 9.86
N GLY A 290 24.36 -18.54 10.25
CA GLY A 290 24.26 -17.22 9.62
C GLY A 290 23.52 -17.21 8.28
N ILE A 291 23.29 -16.00 7.78
CA ILE A 291 22.44 -15.76 6.60
C ILE A 291 23.05 -16.32 5.31
N ASN A 292 24.38 -16.29 5.17
CA ASN A 292 25.06 -16.83 3.99
C ASN A 292 24.83 -18.34 3.81
N ALA A 293 24.90 -19.09 4.91
CA ALA A 293 24.64 -20.54 4.89
C ALA A 293 23.15 -20.79 4.58
N LEU A 294 22.25 -20.03 5.20
CA LEU A 294 20.82 -20.15 4.97
C LEU A 294 20.45 -19.86 3.49
N CYS A 295 21.04 -18.83 2.86
CA CYS A 295 20.85 -18.56 1.44
C CYS A 295 21.31 -19.73 0.54
N ARG A 296 22.44 -20.36 0.87
CA ARG A 296 22.91 -21.55 0.13
C ARG A 296 21.97 -22.74 0.27
N ILE A 297 21.51 -23.01 1.50
CA ILE A 297 20.55 -24.10 1.77
C ILE A 297 19.23 -23.83 1.03
N ASN A 298 18.68 -22.62 1.11
CA ASN A 298 17.43 -22.25 0.43
C ASN A 298 17.52 -22.46 -1.10
N LYS A 299 18.67 -22.13 -1.70
CA LYS A 299 18.90 -22.34 -3.13
C LYS A 299 18.90 -23.82 -3.52
N LEU A 300 19.35 -24.72 -2.65
CA LEU A 300 19.39 -26.17 -2.90
C LEU A 300 18.03 -26.84 -2.71
N THR A 301 17.22 -26.37 -1.75
CA THR A 301 15.93 -26.97 -1.38
C THR A 301 14.75 -26.49 -2.21
N SER A 302 14.92 -25.43 -3.01
CA SER A 302 13.87 -24.82 -3.85
C SER A 302 13.98 -25.21 -5.33
N ARG A 303 14.64 -26.33 -5.62
CA ARG A 303 14.73 -26.95 -6.97
C ARG A 303 13.59 -27.90 -7.23
#